data_40ae7c2dc844d3c80aeaa3bb46d64abd
#
_entry.id   40ae7c2dc844d3c80aeaa3bb46d64abd
#
_cell.length_a   1.000
_cell.length_b   1.000
_cell.length_c   1.000
_cell.angle_alpha   90.00
_cell.angle_beta   90.00
_cell.angle_gamma   90.00
#
_symmetry.space_group_name_H-M   'P 1'
#
loop_
_entity.id
_entity.type
_entity.pdbx_description
1 polymer ?
#
loop_
_entity_poly.entity_id
_entity_poly.type
_entity_poly.pdbx_seq_one_letter_code
_entity_poly.pdbx_strand_id
1 'polypeptide(L)'
;MAAPARLVTLNIGSQTIGLAEFRVIHGRLVLLNYRFRETPLDPATGQRRDAHDALRETAGVLHELMREMHVHRADVNYAVAAQSVFARFVKLPALDAEKIDKIIAFEAQQNVPFPLDQVVWDYQLVGGGMGEQIQVVIVAIKRDLLDEINNAVEETGLRTRILDVASMGLYNAFCYNYTDLNGCSLLVDIGARTTNVLFIEVGRIFSRSLPLGSSAITAAIAKEFGESFAAAETRKNRDALVALAGAAEPDDPDIGRLSKIVRSTMTRLHAELMRSITHYRAQQEGDRPSRIFLCGGGAGMPNMREFFHEKFELPVEFFNPLQNVSVSESTPDTTRSAHLLGELVGLALRNVTICPMKLNLLPVNVVRRQDLEKRRPFFIAAAACILLALLGWSAYYTRAAQVAQQTAQTMRQKNDSMHGAEAQLDKLKKQITALDNIATPLITAVSDRNFWPQILEDLNTRLPEADIWITELAATSGGKLFGAPEKRAGETAPAPTPTVAGSPAKGGAAAGKVIDGILVRGLYLYNAKQQEIVVDYLRNLAKSPFFVIDPKTPERTIKSNSVPNDMEWAFPYELQLTLKKPVKMP
;
A
#
# COMPACT_ATOMS: atom_id res chain seq x y z
N MET A 1 13.45 -22.37 -16.15
CA MET A 1 12.01 -22.40 -15.85
C MET A 1 11.86 -22.38 -14.34
N ALA A 2 11.13 -21.42 -13.76
CA ALA A 2 10.84 -21.46 -12.33
C ALA A 2 10.01 -22.73 -12.04
N ALA A 3 10.32 -23.44 -10.93
CA ALA A 3 9.52 -24.60 -10.53
C ALA A 3 8.05 -24.18 -10.41
N PRO A 4 7.09 -24.97 -10.92
CA PRO A 4 5.69 -24.63 -10.85
C PRO A 4 5.29 -24.39 -9.40
N ALA A 5 4.61 -23.25 -9.15
CA ALA A 5 4.29 -22.82 -7.80
C ALA A 5 3.41 -23.87 -7.09
N ARG A 6 3.90 -24.35 -5.94
CA ARG A 6 3.14 -25.21 -5.02
C ARG A 6 2.09 -24.37 -4.32
N LEU A 7 0.83 -24.75 -4.42
CA LEU A 7 -0.28 -24.09 -3.77
C LEU A 7 -0.82 -24.99 -2.67
N VAL A 8 -0.85 -24.51 -1.45
CA VAL A 8 -1.45 -25.20 -0.31
C VAL A 8 -2.74 -24.49 0.06
N THR A 9 -3.80 -25.24 0.23
CA THR A 9 -5.08 -24.72 0.68
C THR A 9 -5.55 -25.45 1.93
N LEU A 10 -6.19 -24.69 2.84
CA LEU A 10 -6.62 -25.18 4.12
C LEU A 10 -8.07 -24.73 4.38
N ASN A 11 -8.94 -25.65 4.75
CA ASN A 11 -10.28 -25.36 5.23
C ASN A 11 -10.39 -25.74 6.71
N ILE A 12 -10.68 -24.74 7.56
CA ILE A 12 -10.86 -24.93 9.00
C ILE A 12 -12.36 -25.01 9.28
N GLY A 13 -12.90 -26.20 9.15
CA GLY A 13 -14.30 -26.48 9.47
C GLY A 13 -14.57 -26.57 10.97
N SER A 14 -15.83 -26.75 11.34
CA SER A 14 -16.21 -26.84 12.77
C SER A 14 -15.85 -28.19 13.44
N GLN A 15 -15.70 -29.25 12.67
CA GLN A 15 -15.35 -30.59 13.13
C GLN A 15 -14.20 -31.22 12.35
N THR A 16 -13.97 -30.78 11.10
CA THR A 16 -12.98 -31.35 10.21
C THR A 16 -12.07 -30.26 9.67
N ILE A 17 -10.77 -30.53 9.65
CA ILE A 17 -9.78 -29.71 8.96
C ILE A 17 -9.39 -30.44 7.69
N GLY A 18 -9.45 -29.71 6.55
CA GLY A 18 -9.01 -30.21 5.26
C GLY A 18 -7.77 -29.46 4.78
N LEU A 19 -6.75 -30.19 4.37
CA LEU A 19 -5.54 -29.67 3.74
C LEU A 19 -5.39 -30.27 2.37
N ALA A 20 -5.13 -29.44 1.35
CA ALA A 20 -4.88 -29.91 0.00
C ALA A 20 -3.68 -29.20 -0.63
N GLU A 21 -2.99 -29.94 -1.49
CA GLU A 21 -1.88 -29.45 -2.28
C GLU A 21 -2.24 -29.46 -3.76
N PHE A 22 -2.03 -28.33 -4.40
CA PHE A 22 -2.24 -28.15 -5.82
C PHE A 22 -0.99 -27.64 -6.51
N ARG A 23 -0.98 -27.78 -7.81
CA ARG A 23 0.05 -27.21 -8.70
C ARG A 23 -0.61 -26.64 -9.94
N VAL A 24 -0.06 -25.55 -10.45
CA VAL A 24 -0.49 -25.00 -11.75
C VAL A 24 0.42 -25.56 -12.84
N ILE A 25 -0.16 -26.30 -13.77
CA ILE A 25 0.54 -26.89 -14.91
C ILE A 25 -0.15 -26.41 -16.18
N HIS A 26 0.57 -25.69 -17.04
CA HIS A 26 0.05 -25.10 -18.28
C HIS A 26 -1.25 -24.28 -18.08
N GLY A 27 -1.32 -23.52 -16.98
CA GLY A 27 -2.50 -22.70 -16.65
C GLY A 27 -3.70 -23.46 -16.09
N ARG A 28 -3.59 -24.77 -15.88
CA ARG A 28 -4.63 -25.62 -15.29
C ARG A 28 -4.27 -25.99 -13.86
N LEU A 29 -5.27 -26.06 -13.03
CA LEU A 29 -5.14 -26.52 -11.64
C LEU A 29 -5.06 -28.06 -11.62
N VAL A 30 -4.07 -28.59 -10.92
CA VAL A 30 -3.87 -30.03 -10.72
C VAL A 30 -3.84 -30.31 -9.23
N LEU A 31 -4.73 -31.17 -8.74
CA LEU A 31 -4.71 -31.69 -7.37
C LEU A 31 -3.61 -32.75 -7.24
N LEU A 32 -2.70 -32.56 -6.29
CA LEU A 32 -1.60 -33.49 -6.03
C LEU A 32 -1.86 -34.38 -4.84
N ASN A 33 -2.38 -33.82 -3.77
CA ASN A 33 -2.65 -34.55 -2.53
C ASN A 33 -3.70 -33.82 -1.71
N TYR A 34 -4.42 -34.53 -0.86
CA TYR A 34 -5.32 -33.96 0.11
C TYR A 34 -5.49 -34.90 1.31
N ARG A 35 -5.84 -34.32 2.45
CA ARG A 35 -6.19 -35.06 3.66
C ARG A 35 -7.24 -34.28 4.44
N PHE A 36 -8.06 -35.04 5.11
CA PHE A 36 -9.01 -34.54 6.10
C PHE A 36 -8.71 -35.17 7.47
N ARG A 37 -8.87 -34.39 8.51
CA ARG A 37 -8.72 -34.86 9.89
C ARG A 37 -9.77 -34.21 10.75
N GLU A 38 -10.39 -35.01 11.62
CA GLU A 38 -11.34 -34.49 12.62
C GLU A 38 -10.59 -33.77 13.72
N THR A 39 -11.17 -32.66 14.19
CA THR A 39 -10.71 -31.97 15.38
C THR A 39 -11.27 -32.65 16.62
N PRO A 40 -10.49 -32.80 17.69
CA PRO A 40 -10.99 -33.38 18.95
C PRO A 40 -12.18 -32.56 19.47
N LEU A 41 -13.23 -33.28 19.88
CA LEU A 41 -14.39 -32.71 20.53
C LEU A 41 -14.48 -33.29 21.92
N ASP A 42 -15.14 -32.57 22.81
CA ASP A 42 -15.52 -33.13 24.12
C ASP A 42 -16.39 -34.38 23.91
N PRO A 43 -15.97 -35.57 24.38
CA PRO A 43 -16.66 -36.81 24.08
C PRO A 43 -18.10 -36.87 24.64
N ALA A 44 -18.40 -36.11 25.68
CA ALA A 44 -19.71 -36.07 26.29
C ALA A 44 -20.66 -35.11 25.61
N THR A 45 -20.19 -33.90 25.30
CA THR A 45 -21.01 -32.78 24.80
C THR A 45 -20.94 -32.58 23.31
N GLY A 46 -19.91 -33.10 22.64
CA GLY A 46 -19.62 -32.83 21.22
C GLY A 46 -19.27 -31.36 20.94
N GLN A 47 -19.01 -30.57 21.96
CA GLN A 47 -18.59 -29.20 21.83
C GLN A 47 -17.06 -29.13 21.83
N ARG A 48 -16.51 -28.09 21.19
CA ARG A 48 -15.12 -27.75 21.40
C ARG A 48 -14.98 -27.24 22.83
N ARG A 49 -13.88 -27.62 23.47
CA ARG A 49 -13.47 -27.04 24.76
C ARG A 49 -13.29 -25.53 24.60
N ASP A 50 -12.83 -24.84 25.59
CA ASP A 50 -12.64 -23.39 25.54
C ASP A 50 -11.91 -22.94 24.29
N ALA A 51 -12.19 -21.72 23.81
CA ALA A 51 -11.70 -21.21 22.54
C ALA A 51 -10.17 -21.35 22.39
N HIS A 52 -9.43 -21.15 23.47
CA HIS A 52 -7.97 -21.26 23.48
C HIS A 52 -7.46 -22.69 23.31
N ASP A 53 -8.09 -23.66 23.97
CA ASP A 53 -7.76 -25.09 23.80
C ASP A 53 -8.14 -25.59 22.42
N ALA A 54 -9.27 -25.13 21.87
CA ALA A 54 -9.70 -25.46 20.52
C ALA A 54 -8.70 -25.02 19.43
N LEU A 55 -7.97 -23.92 19.66
CA LEU A 55 -6.98 -23.43 18.71
C LEU A 55 -5.66 -24.19 18.78
N ARG A 56 -5.22 -24.57 20.00
CA ARG A 56 -4.07 -25.47 20.19
C ARG A 56 -4.33 -26.84 19.56
N GLU A 57 -5.53 -27.38 19.75
CA GLU A 57 -5.95 -28.63 19.12
C GLU A 57 -5.96 -28.50 17.60
N THR A 58 -6.43 -27.37 17.06
CA THR A 58 -6.39 -27.08 15.63
C THR A 58 -4.95 -27.04 15.09
N ALA A 59 -4.02 -26.38 15.78
CA ALA A 59 -2.61 -26.36 15.41
C ALA A 59 -1.98 -27.76 15.46
N GLY A 60 -2.32 -28.57 16.49
CA GLY A 60 -1.87 -29.96 16.60
C GLY A 60 -2.32 -30.82 15.44
N VAL A 61 -3.62 -30.78 15.12
CA VAL A 61 -4.19 -31.52 13.97
C VAL A 61 -3.57 -31.06 12.65
N LEU A 62 -3.35 -29.76 12.49
CA LEU A 62 -2.72 -29.21 11.29
C LEU A 62 -1.26 -29.67 11.15
N HIS A 63 -0.51 -29.75 12.25
CA HIS A 63 0.84 -30.30 12.25
C HIS A 63 0.87 -31.77 11.80
N GLU A 64 -0.09 -32.59 12.25
CA GLU A 64 -0.21 -33.97 11.81
C GLU A 64 -0.51 -34.07 10.31
N LEU A 65 -1.47 -33.29 9.82
CA LEU A 65 -1.81 -33.24 8.39
C LEU A 65 -0.61 -32.81 7.54
N MET A 66 0.11 -31.80 7.98
CA MET A 66 1.31 -31.32 7.27
C MET A 66 2.41 -32.40 7.22
N ARG A 67 2.60 -33.12 8.32
CA ARG A 67 3.57 -34.22 8.38
C ARG A 67 3.20 -35.35 7.43
N GLU A 68 1.92 -35.75 7.40
CA GLU A 68 1.42 -36.81 6.51
C GLU A 68 1.53 -36.43 5.01
N MET A 69 1.35 -35.14 4.72
CA MET A 69 1.44 -34.59 3.35
C MET A 69 2.84 -34.11 2.97
N HIS A 70 3.84 -34.28 3.86
CA HIS A 70 5.21 -33.79 3.68
C HIS A 70 5.28 -32.28 3.35
N VAL A 71 4.41 -31.50 3.98
CA VAL A 71 4.40 -30.04 3.89
C VAL A 71 5.13 -29.48 5.10
N HIS A 72 6.29 -28.83 4.94
CA HIS A 72 7.04 -28.28 6.06
C HIS A 72 6.83 -26.77 6.21
N ARG A 73 6.98 -26.02 5.13
CA ARG A 73 6.75 -24.58 5.06
C ARG A 73 6.15 -24.26 3.71
N ALA A 74 5.03 -23.57 3.71
CA ALA A 74 4.37 -23.16 2.46
C ALA A 74 3.53 -21.90 2.66
N ASP A 75 3.29 -21.21 1.57
CA ASP A 75 2.26 -20.20 1.51
C ASP A 75 0.90 -20.91 1.45
N VAL A 76 -0.06 -20.45 2.25
CA VAL A 76 -1.38 -21.08 2.36
C VAL A 76 -2.49 -20.07 2.09
N ASN A 77 -3.46 -20.51 1.29
CA ASN A 77 -4.77 -19.88 1.23
C ASN A 77 -5.71 -20.67 2.14
N TYR A 78 -6.37 -20.03 3.07
CA TYR A 78 -7.29 -20.76 3.93
C TYR A 78 -8.65 -20.08 4.05
N ALA A 79 -9.65 -20.89 4.41
CA ALA A 79 -10.97 -20.42 4.68
C ALA A 79 -11.36 -20.69 6.14
N VAL A 80 -12.11 -19.76 6.69
CA VAL A 80 -12.80 -19.91 7.97
C VAL A 80 -14.25 -20.30 7.74
N ALA A 81 -14.80 -21.05 8.70
CA ALA A 81 -16.19 -21.47 8.64
C ALA A 81 -17.14 -20.27 8.56
N ALA A 82 -18.16 -20.34 7.69
CA ALA A 82 -19.11 -19.24 7.48
C ALA A 82 -19.84 -18.81 8.78
N GLN A 83 -20.01 -19.70 9.74
CA GLN A 83 -20.59 -19.38 11.06
C GLN A 83 -19.74 -18.41 11.90
N SER A 84 -18.45 -18.32 11.64
CA SER A 84 -17.52 -17.42 12.34
C SER A 84 -17.49 -16.02 11.74
N VAL A 85 -18.17 -15.83 10.62
CA VAL A 85 -18.17 -14.61 9.83
C VAL A 85 -19.59 -14.05 9.77
N PHE A 86 -19.73 -12.77 9.99
CA PHE A 86 -20.94 -12.06 9.65
C PHE A 86 -20.93 -11.78 8.14
N ALA A 87 -21.93 -12.25 7.41
CA ALA A 87 -22.10 -11.99 5.98
C ALA A 87 -23.48 -11.40 5.72
N ARG A 88 -23.57 -10.29 5.00
CA ARG A 88 -24.81 -9.64 4.65
C ARG A 88 -24.81 -9.17 3.20
N PHE A 89 -25.90 -9.52 2.51
CA PHE A 89 -26.16 -9.03 1.17
C PHE A 89 -27.02 -7.78 1.25
N VAL A 90 -26.55 -6.69 0.65
CA VAL A 90 -27.21 -5.38 0.64
C VAL A 90 -27.43 -4.96 -0.80
N LYS A 91 -28.61 -4.41 -1.09
CA LYS A 91 -28.92 -3.79 -2.38
C LYS A 91 -28.68 -2.29 -2.29
N LEU A 92 -27.86 -1.77 -3.18
CA LEU A 92 -27.57 -0.34 -3.31
C LEU A 92 -28.18 0.20 -4.61
N PRO A 93 -28.62 1.46 -4.64
CA PRO A 93 -29.04 2.10 -5.89
C PRO A 93 -27.85 2.18 -6.85
N ALA A 94 -28.12 2.37 -8.14
CA ALA A 94 -27.08 2.63 -9.13
C ALA A 94 -26.31 3.90 -8.75
N LEU A 95 -24.98 3.78 -8.56
CA LEU A 95 -24.12 4.82 -8.05
C LEU A 95 -22.89 4.98 -8.95
N ASP A 96 -22.33 6.19 -8.92
CA ASP A 96 -21.01 6.46 -9.50
C ASP A 96 -19.93 5.68 -8.74
N ALA A 97 -19.00 5.09 -9.47
CA ALA A 97 -17.91 4.26 -8.92
C ALA A 97 -17.14 4.95 -7.77
N GLU A 98 -16.95 6.27 -7.85
CA GLU A 98 -16.24 7.05 -6.83
C GLU A 98 -16.97 7.15 -5.47
N LYS A 99 -18.28 6.90 -5.44
CA LYS A 99 -19.12 6.99 -4.23
C LYS A 99 -19.38 5.64 -3.58
N ILE A 100 -19.16 4.56 -4.33
CA ILE A 100 -19.48 3.19 -3.90
C ILE A 100 -18.78 2.85 -2.58
N ASP A 101 -17.47 3.06 -2.47
CA ASP A 101 -16.69 2.72 -1.27
C ASP A 101 -17.20 3.41 0.00
N LYS A 102 -17.57 4.69 -0.11
CA LYS A 102 -18.07 5.45 1.04
C LYS A 102 -19.44 4.97 1.51
N ILE A 103 -20.32 4.62 0.55
CA ILE A 103 -21.65 4.14 0.86
C ILE A 103 -21.59 2.72 1.44
N ILE A 104 -20.71 1.88 0.89
CA ILE A 104 -20.50 0.54 1.45
C ILE A 104 -19.92 0.62 2.87
N ALA A 105 -19.00 1.54 3.13
CA ALA A 105 -18.46 1.74 4.49
C ALA A 105 -19.57 2.20 5.46
N PHE A 106 -20.48 3.06 5.01
CA PHE A 106 -21.63 3.48 5.81
C PHE A 106 -22.60 2.32 6.06
N GLU A 107 -22.92 1.54 5.01
CA GLU A 107 -23.75 0.33 5.13
C GLU A 107 -23.10 -0.72 6.05
N ALA A 108 -21.79 -0.88 5.96
CA ALA A 108 -21.07 -1.76 6.87
C ALA A 108 -21.22 -1.31 8.33
N GLN A 109 -21.12 -0.01 8.59
CA GLN A 109 -21.27 0.54 9.93
C GLN A 109 -22.68 0.31 10.51
N GLN A 110 -23.72 0.33 9.66
CA GLN A 110 -25.10 0.11 10.08
C GLN A 110 -25.46 -1.37 10.22
N ASN A 111 -24.91 -2.22 9.37
CA ASN A 111 -25.33 -3.61 9.27
C ASN A 111 -24.45 -4.58 10.07
N VAL A 112 -23.15 -4.29 10.25
CA VAL A 112 -22.25 -5.14 11.04
C VAL A 112 -22.57 -4.97 12.52
N PRO A 113 -22.87 -6.07 13.26
CA PRO A 113 -23.33 -5.99 14.65
C PRO A 113 -22.20 -5.73 15.65
N PHE A 114 -21.06 -5.26 15.18
CA PHE A 114 -19.87 -4.94 15.96
C PHE A 114 -19.26 -3.61 15.49
N PRO A 115 -18.58 -2.87 16.36
CA PRO A 115 -17.80 -1.70 15.97
C PRO A 115 -16.76 -2.07 14.87
N LEU A 116 -16.66 -1.26 13.81
CA LEU A 116 -15.78 -1.58 12.67
C LEU A 116 -14.29 -1.62 13.04
N ASP A 117 -13.89 -0.96 14.12
CA ASP A 117 -12.52 -1.00 14.66
C ASP A 117 -12.17 -2.32 15.36
N GLN A 118 -13.19 -3.12 15.75
CA GLN A 118 -13.03 -4.43 16.37
C GLN A 118 -13.14 -5.60 15.40
N VAL A 119 -13.40 -5.31 14.11
CA VAL A 119 -13.54 -6.33 13.08
C VAL A 119 -12.52 -6.14 11.96
N VAL A 120 -12.25 -7.22 11.26
CA VAL A 120 -11.71 -7.19 9.90
C VAL A 120 -12.88 -7.42 8.96
N TRP A 121 -13.07 -6.55 8.01
CA TRP A 121 -14.16 -6.64 7.06
C TRP A 121 -13.71 -6.36 5.64
N ASP A 122 -14.44 -6.92 4.71
CA ASP A 122 -14.23 -6.73 3.27
C ASP A 122 -15.58 -6.81 2.55
N TYR A 123 -15.65 -6.38 1.32
CA TYR A 123 -16.86 -6.44 0.51
C TYR A 123 -16.57 -6.84 -0.92
N GLN A 124 -17.60 -7.35 -1.59
CA GLN A 124 -17.57 -7.69 -3.01
C GLN A 124 -18.88 -7.27 -3.67
N LEU A 125 -18.78 -6.68 -4.85
CA LEU A 125 -19.93 -6.46 -5.73
C LEU A 125 -20.34 -7.79 -6.35
N VAL A 126 -21.61 -8.18 -6.19
CA VAL A 126 -22.14 -9.48 -6.60
C VAL A 126 -23.43 -9.30 -7.38
N GLY A 127 -23.35 -8.80 -8.59
CA GLY A 127 -24.48 -8.53 -9.44
C GLY A 127 -24.77 -7.03 -9.64
N GLY A 128 -25.57 -6.73 -10.63
CA GLY A 128 -25.91 -5.38 -11.08
C GLY A 128 -25.24 -5.02 -12.40
N GLY A 129 -26.04 -4.68 -13.42
CA GLY A 129 -25.59 -4.08 -14.68
C GLY A 129 -25.52 -2.55 -14.60
N MET A 130 -24.99 -1.90 -15.64
CA MET A 130 -25.04 -0.43 -15.75
C MET A 130 -26.49 0.06 -15.70
N GLY A 131 -26.82 0.84 -14.65
CA GLY A 131 -28.16 1.39 -14.45
C GLY A 131 -29.11 0.53 -13.59
N GLU A 132 -28.68 -0.66 -13.14
CA GLU A 132 -29.42 -1.53 -12.22
C GLU A 132 -28.98 -1.36 -10.77
N GLN A 133 -29.80 -1.87 -9.83
CA GLN A 133 -29.38 -1.93 -8.42
C GLN A 133 -28.13 -2.80 -8.27
N ILE A 134 -27.15 -2.28 -7.57
CA ILE A 134 -25.90 -2.99 -7.28
C ILE A 134 -26.11 -3.86 -6.04
N GLN A 135 -25.85 -5.15 -6.13
CA GLN A 135 -25.84 -6.02 -4.98
C GLN A 135 -24.42 -6.17 -4.44
N VAL A 136 -24.27 -6.00 -3.13
CA VAL A 136 -22.98 -6.07 -2.42
C VAL A 136 -23.08 -7.11 -1.32
N VAL A 137 -22.09 -7.98 -1.19
CA VAL A 137 -21.90 -8.78 0.00
C VAL A 137 -20.87 -8.10 0.89
N ILE A 138 -21.23 -7.83 2.13
CA ILE A 138 -20.33 -7.33 3.18
C ILE A 138 -20.04 -8.49 4.11
N VAL A 139 -18.77 -8.75 4.36
CA VAL A 139 -18.31 -9.79 5.30
C VAL A 139 -17.46 -9.18 6.39
N ALA A 140 -17.64 -9.64 7.62
CA ALA A 140 -16.87 -9.18 8.77
C ALA A 140 -16.62 -10.31 9.76
N ILE A 141 -15.44 -10.31 10.35
CA ILE A 141 -15.05 -11.24 11.41
C ILE A 141 -14.41 -10.45 12.56
N LYS A 142 -14.64 -10.88 13.80
CA LYS A 142 -13.98 -10.28 14.96
C LYS A 142 -12.47 -10.42 14.83
N ARG A 143 -11.75 -9.33 15.08
CA ARG A 143 -10.29 -9.27 14.95
C ARG A 143 -9.60 -10.26 15.88
N ASP A 144 -10.01 -10.33 17.14
CA ASP A 144 -9.41 -11.21 18.13
C ASP A 144 -9.50 -12.68 17.67
N LEU A 145 -10.70 -13.12 17.27
CA LEU A 145 -10.91 -14.48 16.76
C LEU A 145 -10.06 -14.75 15.50
N LEU A 146 -9.99 -13.77 14.60
CA LEU A 146 -9.21 -13.89 13.38
C LEU A 146 -7.71 -14.01 13.66
N ASP A 147 -7.19 -13.14 14.54
CA ASP A 147 -5.78 -13.14 14.94
C ASP A 147 -5.42 -14.47 15.63
N GLU A 148 -6.28 -14.98 16.49
CA GLU A 148 -6.08 -16.28 17.14
C GLU A 148 -6.03 -17.44 16.12
N ILE A 149 -6.98 -17.50 15.18
CA ILE A 149 -6.99 -18.52 14.11
C ILE A 149 -5.72 -18.41 13.25
N ASN A 150 -5.38 -17.19 12.86
CA ASN A 150 -4.19 -16.97 12.02
C ASN A 150 -2.89 -17.35 12.75
N ASN A 151 -2.78 -17.04 14.03
CA ASN A 151 -1.63 -17.43 14.84
C ASN A 151 -1.51 -18.96 14.91
N ALA A 152 -2.61 -19.67 15.16
CA ALA A 152 -2.61 -21.14 15.17
C ALA A 152 -2.17 -21.74 13.82
N VAL A 153 -2.52 -21.11 12.69
CA VAL A 153 -2.05 -21.51 11.35
C VAL A 153 -0.57 -21.21 11.17
N GLU A 154 -0.11 -20.01 11.54
CA GLU A 154 1.28 -19.59 11.34
C GLU A 154 2.28 -20.29 12.28
N GLU A 155 1.86 -20.68 13.48
CA GLU A 155 2.66 -21.50 14.42
C GLU A 155 3.07 -22.84 13.81
N THR A 156 2.30 -23.38 12.87
CA THR A 156 2.65 -24.63 12.16
C THR A 156 3.72 -24.45 11.09
N GLY A 157 4.12 -23.20 10.78
CA GLY A 157 5.09 -22.86 9.74
C GLY A 157 4.46 -22.52 8.39
N LEU A 158 3.15 -22.52 8.27
CA LEU A 158 2.43 -22.01 7.11
C LEU A 158 2.43 -20.47 7.13
N ARG A 159 2.45 -19.86 5.94
CA ARG A 159 2.35 -18.40 5.79
C ARG A 159 1.04 -18.05 5.11
N THR A 160 0.23 -17.29 5.77
CA THR A 160 -1.05 -16.85 5.23
C THR A 160 -0.88 -15.91 4.04
N ARG A 161 -1.52 -16.26 2.90
CA ARG A 161 -1.59 -15.44 1.70
C ARG A 161 -2.98 -14.88 1.45
N ILE A 162 -3.99 -15.71 1.52
CA ILE A 162 -5.40 -15.32 1.36
C ILE A 162 -6.18 -15.95 2.51
N LEU A 163 -7.08 -15.17 3.08
CA LEU A 163 -8.06 -15.63 4.02
C LEU A 163 -9.45 -15.37 3.48
N ASP A 164 -10.16 -16.42 3.17
CA ASP A 164 -11.50 -16.38 2.57
C ASP A 164 -12.56 -16.95 3.53
N VAL A 165 -13.79 -16.87 3.15
CA VAL A 165 -14.92 -17.53 3.81
C VAL A 165 -15.21 -18.84 3.08
N ALA A 166 -15.44 -19.93 3.79
CA ALA A 166 -15.66 -21.26 3.22
C ALA A 166 -16.75 -21.26 2.13
N SER A 167 -17.88 -20.60 2.37
CA SER A 167 -18.97 -20.50 1.37
C SER A 167 -18.57 -19.73 0.11
N MET A 168 -17.66 -18.76 0.21
CA MET A 168 -17.20 -17.97 -0.94
C MET A 168 -16.16 -18.75 -1.76
N GLY A 169 -15.27 -19.49 -1.09
CA GLY A 169 -14.42 -20.47 -1.76
C GLY A 169 -15.25 -21.51 -2.52
N LEU A 170 -16.27 -22.04 -1.87
CA LEU A 170 -17.19 -23.01 -2.49
C LEU A 170 -17.89 -22.43 -3.73
N TYR A 171 -18.33 -21.18 -3.67
CA TYR A 171 -18.90 -20.47 -4.82
C TYR A 171 -17.92 -20.36 -5.99
N ASN A 172 -16.67 -20.00 -5.73
CA ASN A 172 -15.63 -19.93 -6.75
C ASN A 172 -15.40 -21.30 -7.42
N ALA A 173 -15.37 -22.37 -6.62
CA ALA A 173 -15.24 -23.74 -7.15
C ALA A 173 -16.47 -24.13 -8.01
N PHE A 174 -17.66 -23.72 -7.61
CA PHE A 174 -18.88 -23.98 -8.37
C PHE A 174 -18.85 -23.27 -9.73
N CYS A 175 -18.59 -21.97 -9.74
CA CYS A 175 -18.54 -21.19 -10.97
C CYS A 175 -17.46 -21.68 -11.96
N TYR A 176 -16.34 -22.20 -11.46
CA TYR A 176 -15.28 -22.75 -12.30
C TYR A 176 -15.66 -24.07 -12.96
N ASN A 177 -16.38 -24.92 -12.24
CA ASN A 177 -16.69 -26.27 -12.70
C ASN A 177 -18.03 -26.37 -13.46
N TYR A 178 -18.96 -25.45 -13.26
CA TYR A 178 -20.31 -25.48 -13.80
C TYR A 178 -20.65 -24.17 -14.52
N THR A 179 -19.97 -23.93 -15.66
CA THR A 179 -20.11 -22.67 -16.43
C THR A 179 -21.38 -22.60 -17.27
N ASP A 180 -21.95 -23.75 -17.64
CA ASP A 180 -23.00 -23.85 -18.65
C ASP A 180 -24.42 -23.99 -18.03
N LEU A 181 -24.55 -23.83 -16.72
CA LEU A 181 -25.82 -23.97 -16.04
C LEU A 181 -26.66 -22.68 -16.12
N ASN A 182 -27.84 -22.80 -16.67
CA ASN A 182 -28.84 -21.73 -16.69
C ASN A 182 -29.81 -21.86 -15.52
N GLY A 183 -30.38 -20.72 -15.10
CA GLY A 183 -31.30 -20.64 -13.97
C GLY A 183 -30.62 -20.72 -12.61
N CYS A 184 -31.42 -20.76 -11.55
CA CYS A 184 -30.95 -20.82 -10.20
C CYS A 184 -30.53 -22.24 -9.81
N SER A 185 -29.29 -22.41 -9.38
CA SER A 185 -28.76 -23.63 -8.75
C SER A 185 -28.69 -23.43 -7.23
N LEU A 186 -29.17 -24.41 -6.48
CA LEU A 186 -29.09 -24.42 -5.02
C LEU A 186 -27.95 -25.36 -4.59
N LEU A 187 -26.87 -24.79 -4.07
CA LEU A 187 -25.76 -25.55 -3.51
C LEU A 187 -25.92 -25.60 -2.00
N VAL A 188 -26.02 -26.82 -1.46
CA VAL A 188 -26.25 -27.11 -0.03
C VAL A 188 -25.02 -27.81 0.53
N ASP A 189 -24.26 -27.10 1.33
CA ASP A 189 -23.09 -27.61 2.04
C ASP A 189 -23.49 -27.99 3.45
N ILE A 190 -23.64 -29.30 3.69
CA ILE A 190 -24.05 -29.84 5.00
C ILE A 190 -22.79 -30.08 5.84
N GLY A 191 -22.42 -29.09 6.63
CA GLY A 191 -21.33 -29.19 7.58
C GLY A 191 -21.72 -29.89 8.88
N ALA A 192 -20.80 -29.90 9.86
CA ALA A 192 -21.06 -30.51 11.16
C ALA A 192 -22.04 -29.68 12.00
N ARG A 193 -21.81 -28.38 12.17
CA ARG A 193 -22.64 -27.50 13.01
C ARG A 193 -23.66 -26.68 12.21
N THR A 194 -23.29 -26.32 10.99
CA THR A 194 -24.10 -25.46 10.13
C THR A 194 -24.24 -26.07 8.74
N THR A 195 -25.32 -25.68 8.07
CA THR A 195 -25.50 -25.90 6.64
C THR A 195 -25.42 -24.57 5.93
N ASN A 196 -24.47 -24.44 5.00
CA ASN A 196 -24.37 -23.26 4.13
C ASN A 196 -25.23 -23.49 2.89
N VAL A 197 -26.05 -22.52 2.57
CA VAL A 197 -26.98 -22.54 1.43
C VAL A 197 -26.59 -21.44 0.48
N LEU A 198 -26.25 -21.79 -0.74
CA LEU A 198 -25.85 -20.83 -1.78
C LEU A 198 -26.87 -20.93 -2.93
N PHE A 199 -27.49 -19.82 -3.22
CA PHE A 199 -28.31 -19.62 -4.44
C PHE A 199 -27.40 -19.00 -5.48
N ILE A 200 -27.22 -19.69 -6.60
CA ILE A 200 -26.25 -19.33 -7.63
C ILE A 200 -26.98 -19.18 -8.95
N GLU A 201 -26.93 -17.98 -9.50
CA GLU A 201 -27.40 -17.60 -10.82
C GLU A 201 -26.26 -16.99 -11.62
N VAL A 202 -26.42 -16.81 -12.91
CA VAL A 202 -25.39 -16.18 -13.73
C VAL A 202 -25.12 -14.75 -13.24
N GLY A 203 -23.88 -14.52 -12.79
CA GLY A 203 -23.44 -13.21 -12.29
C GLY A 203 -24.02 -12.81 -10.92
N ARG A 204 -24.71 -13.70 -10.22
CA ARG A 204 -25.37 -13.42 -8.95
C ARG A 204 -25.21 -14.55 -7.95
N ILE A 205 -25.03 -14.19 -6.70
CA ILE A 205 -25.00 -15.12 -5.58
C ILE A 205 -25.78 -14.56 -4.40
N PHE A 206 -26.45 -15.43 -3.66
CA PHE A 206 -26.93 -15.18 -2.32
C PHE A 206 -26.58 -16.38 -1.43
N SER A 207 -26.05 -16.12 -0.26
CA SER A 207 -25.61 -17.17 0.67
C SER A 207 -26.19 -16.93 2.06
N ARG A 208 -26.54 -18.02 2.71
CA ARG A 208 -27.05 -18.05 4.09
C ARG A 208 -26.48 -19.24 4.83
N SER A 209 -26.05 -19.05 6.07
CA SER A 209 -25.66 -20.13 6.97
C SER A 209 -26.82 -20.47 7.92
N LEU A 210 -27.21 -21.73 7.95
CA LEU A 210 -28.26 -22.25 8.81
C LEU A 210 -27.62 -22.94 10.03
N PRO A 211 -28.05 -22.67 11.28
CA PRO A 211 -27.49 -23.28 12.48
C PRO A 211 -27.99 -24.72 12.70
N LEU A 212 -27.93 -25.54 11.66
CA LEU A 212 -28.31 -26.94 11.68
C LEU A 212 -27.35 -27.72 10.77
N GLY A 213 -26.64 -28.66 11.32
CA GLY A 213 -25.69 -29.53 10.62
C GLY A 213 -25.76 -30.97 11.11
N SER A 214 -24.83 -31.80 10.69
CA SER A 214 -24.81 -33.24 10.98
C SER A 214 -24.64 -33.57 12.47
N SER A 215 -24.04 -32.67 13.25
CA SER A 215 -23.94 -32.82 14.73
C SER A 215 -25.29 -32.82 15.46
N ALA A 216 -26.32 -32.21 14.84
CA ALA A 216 -27.68 -32.29 15.37
C ALA A 216 -28.26 -33.71 15.28
N ILE A 217 -27.85 -34.46 14.24
CA ILE A 217 -28.20 -35.89 14.14
C ILE A 217 -27.49 -36.66 15.25
N THR A 218 -26.19 -36.43 15.45
CA THR A 218 -25.40 -37.10 16.50
C THR A 218 -26.00 -36.84 17.88
N ALA A 219 -26.34 -35.59 18.17
CA ALA A 219 -26.96 -35.23 19.44
C ALA A 219 -28.35 -35.91 19.65
N ALA A 220 -29.13 -36.04 18.58
CA ALA A 220 -30.42 -36.73 18.63
C ALA A 220 -30.23 -38.25 18.85
N ILE A 221 -29.22 -38.87 18.22
CA ILE A 221 -28.83 -40.26 18.43
C ILE A 221 -28.37 -40.48 19.87
N ALA A 222 -27.43 -39.64 20.38
CA ALA A 222 -26.93 -39.71 21.73
C ALA A 222 -28.06 -39.68 22.76
N LYS A 223 -29.05 -38.79 22.53
CA LYS A 223 -30.23 -38.68 23.42
C LYS A 223 -31.12 -39.92 23.35
N GLU A 224 -31.39 -40.45 22.16
CA GLU A 224 -32.29 -41.60 21.98
C GLU A 224 -31.69 -42.88 22.54
N PHE A 225 -30.40 -43.11 22.33
CA PHE A 225 -29.72 -44.33 22.76
C PHE A 225 -29.06 -44.20 24.13
N GLY A 226 -29.11 -43.02 24.77
CA GLY A 226 -28.51 -42.77 26.06
C GLY A 226 -26.98 -42.92 26.09
N GLU A 227 -26.33 -42.64 24.99
CA GLU A 227 -24.87 -42.79 24.80
C GLU A 227 -24.14 -41.45 24.72
N SER A 228 -22.82 -41.47 24.86
CA SER A 228 -22.00 -40.26 24.70
C SER A 228 -22.04 -39.76 23.26
N PHE A 229 -21.74 -38.47 23.09
CA PHE A 229 -21.70 -37.88 21.75
C PHE A 229 -20.69 -38.61 20.82
N ALA A 230 -19.55 -39.01 21.35
CA ALA A 230 -18.53 -39.73 20.58
C ALA A 230 -19.02 -41.13 20.14
N ALA A 231 -19.73 -41.86 21.00
CA ALA A 231 -20.31 -43.16 20.67
C ALA A 231 -21.42 -42.99 19.62
N ALA A 232 -22.26 -41.98 19.75
CA ALA A 232 -23.31 -41.63 18.81
C ALA A 232 -22.73 -41.20 17.43
N GLU A 233 -21.60 -40.49 17.41
CA GLU A 233 -20.91 -40.11 16.18
C GLU A 233 -20.36 -41.36 15.48
N THR A 234 -19.77 -42.28 16.23
CA THR A 234 -19.30 -43.57 15.70
C THR A 234 -20.44 -44.39 15.10
N ARG A 235 -21.57 -44.48 15.86
CA ARG A 235 -22.80 -45.16 15.38
C ARG A 235 -23.34 -44.49 14.11
N LYS A 236 -23.45 -43.17 14.12
CA LYS A 236 -23.89 -42.40 12.94
C LYS A 236 -23.04 -42.72 11.72
N ASN A 237 -21.73 -42.65 11.83
CA ASN A 237 -20.81 -42.84 10.70
C ASN A 237 -20.82 -44.29 10.19
N ARG A 238 -21.16 -45.27 11.03
CA ARG A 238 -21.22 -46.68 10.64
C ARG A 238 -22.57 -47.08 10.05
N ASP A 239 -23.67 -46.73 10.72
CA ASP A 239 -24.98 -47.34 10.50
C ASP A 239 -26.06 -46.34 10.00
N ALA A 240 -25.81 -45.04 10.05
CA ALA A 240 -26.85 -44.07 9.76
C ALA A 240 -27.16 -44.01 8.25
N LEU A 241 -28.44 -43.96 7.97
CA LEU A 241 -29.02 -43.71 6.66
C LEU A 241 -30.28 -42.87 6.78
N VAL A 242 -30.65 -42.14 5.74
CA VAL A 242 -31.90 -41.40 5.71
C VAL A 242 -33.03 -42.36 5.32
N ALA A 243 -34.05 -42.52 6.19
CA ALA A 243 -35.25 -43.27 5.79
C ALA A 243 -36.00 -42.57 4.66
N LEU A 244 -36.36 -43.29 3.64
CA LEU A 244 -37.16 -42.77 2.48
C LEU A 244 -38.62 -43.12 2.68
N ALA A 245 -39.52 -42.31 2.09
CA ALA A 245 -40.94 -42.59 2.09
C ALA A 245 -41.23 -43.86 1.24
N GLY A 246 -41.97 -44.80 1.81
CA GLY A 246 -42.33 -46.05 1.10
C GLY A 246 -41.23 -47.09 1.02
N ALA A 247 -40.02 -46.81 1.54
CA ALA A 247 -38.96 -47.83 1.65
C ALA A 247 -39.29 -48.80 2.79
N ALA A 248 -38.88 -50.07 2.62
CA ALA A 248 -38.97 -51.07 3.69
C ALA A 248 -38.13 -50.63 4.90
N GLU A 249 -38.62 -50.87 6.09
CA GLU A 249 -37.82 -50.63 7.30
C GLU A 249 -36.63 -51.61 7.32
N PRO A 250 -35.45 -51.15 7.77
CA PRO A 250 -34.32 -52.02 7.98
C PRO A 250 -34.67 -53.20 8.91
N ASP A 251 -34.08 -54.38 8.62
CA ASP A 251 -34.30 -55.57 9.42
C ASP A 251 -33.84 -55.40 10.89
N ASP A 252 -32.82 -54.60 11.10
CA ASP A 252 -32.32 -54.24 12.42
C ASP A 252 -33.17 -53.09 13.01
N PRO A 253 -33.88 -53.33 14.16
CA PRO A 253 -34.69 -52.30 14.80
C PRO A 253 -33.88 -51.05 15.21
N ASP A 254 -32.61 -51.20 15.56
CA ASP A 254 -31.75 -50.07 15.94
C ASP A 254 -31.43 -49.21 14.73
N ILE A 255 -31.14 -49.81 13.58
CA ILE A 255 -30.96 -49.10 12.33
C ILE A 255 -32.29 -48.44 11.90
N GLY A 256 -33.40 -49.10 12.10
CA GLY A 256 -34.73 -48.53 11.84
C GLY A 256 -35.02 -47.29 12.70
N ARG A 257 -34.70 -47.31 14.01
CA ARG A 257 -34.79 -46.14 14.90
C ARG A 257 -33.86 -45.04 14.47
N LEU A 258 -32.60 -45.40 14.18
CA LEU A 258 -31.55 -44.49 13.73
C LEU A 258 -31.95 -43.71 12.45
N SER A 259 -32.46 -44.44 11.45
CA SER A 259 -32.88 -43.86 10.19
C SER A 259 -34.06 -42.87 10.31
N LYS A 260 -34.99 -43.15 11.26
CA LYS A 260 -36.10 -42.24 11.59
C LYS A 260 -35.60 -40.95 12.26
N ILE A 261 -34.60 -41.04 13.17
CA ILE A 261 -33.96 -39.87 13.78
C ILE A 261 -33.28 -39.00 12.73
N VAL A 262 -32.50 -39.61 11.83
CA VAL A 262 -31.85 -38.92 10.72
C VAL A 262 -32.90 -38.21 9.86
N ARG A 263 -33.94 -38.92 9.43
CA ARG A 263 -35.02 -38.36 8.62
C ARG A 263 -35.71 -37.17 9.31
N SER A 264 -35.96 -37.28 10.61
CA SER A 264 -36.57 -36.19 11.40
C SER A 264 -35.72 -34.95 11.38
N THR A 265 -34.39 -35.11 11.59
CA THR A 265 -33.45 -33.99 11.58
C THR A 265 -33.33 -33.38 10.18
N MET A 266 -33.27 -34.20 9.14
CA MET A 266 -33.24 -33.74 7.74
C MET A 266 -34.56 -33.07 7.31
N THR A 267 -35.70 -33.49 7.85
CA THR A 267 -36.97 -32.79 7.63
C THR A 267 -36.98 -31.38 8.22
N ARG A 268 -36.31 -31.20 9.37
CA ARG A 268 -36.09 -29.85 9.94
C ARG A 268 -35.18 -29.01 9.03
N LEU A 269 -34.11 -29.61 8.50
CA LEU A 269 -33.26 -28.93 7.54
C LEU A 269 -34.03 -28.53 6.28
N HIS A 270 -34.83 -29.44 5.73
CA HIS A 270 -35.73 -29.14 4.59
C HIS A 270 -36.64 -27.93 4.88
N ALA A 271 -37.24 -27.85 6.07
CA ALA A 271 -38.09 -26.70 6.42
C ALA A 271 -37.30 -25.38 6.45
N GLU A 272 -36.05 -25.39 6.96
CA GLU A 272 -35.18 -24.21 6.93
C GLU A 272 -34.75 -23.83 5.50
N LEU A 273 -34.49 -24.82 4.64
CA LEU A 273 -34.19 -24.59 3.24
C LEU A 273 -35.37 -23.98 2.51
N MET A 274 -36.60 -24.46 2.76
CA MET A 274 -37.81 -23.88 2.19
C MET A 274 -38.02 -22.43 2.62
N ARG A 275 -37.74 -22.11 3.90
CA ARG A 275 -37.77 -20.71 4.38
C ARG A 275 -36.70 -19.87 3.67
N SER A 276 -35.52 -20.44 3.46
CA SER A 276 -34.43 -19.74 2.75
C SER A 276 -34.76 -19.50 1.27
N ILE A 277 -35.39 -20.46 0.58
CA ILE A 277 -35.90 -20.31 -0.79
C ILE A 277 -36.95 -19.21 -0.86
N THR A 278 -37.92 -19.22 0.09
CA THR A 278 -38.94 -18.19 0.16
C THR A 278 -38.35 -16.80 0.39
N HIS A 279 -37.39 -16.70 1.32
CA HIS A 279 -36.68 -15.45 1.58
C HIS A 279 -35.90 -14.97 0.34
N TYR A 280 -35.16 -15.87 -0.33
CA TYR A 280 -34.40 -15.54 -1.52
C TYR A 280 -35.29 -14.98 -2.62
N ARG A 281 -36.43 -15.62 -2.87
CA ARG A 281 -37.41 -15.17 -3.87
C ARG A 281 -38.06 -13.83 -3.50
N ALA A 282 -38.50 -13.68 -2.25
CA ALA A 282 -39.25 -12.52 -1.81
C ALA A 282 -38.40 -11.28 -1.57
N GLN A 283 -37.18 -11.44 -1.00
CA GLN A 283 -36.32 -10.32 -0.55
C GLN A 283 -35.18 -10.05 -1.52
N GLN A 284 -34.67 -11.09 -2.16
CA GLN A 284 -33.56 -10.95 -3.08
C GLN A 284 -34.01 -10.93 -4.56
N GLU A 285 -35.33 -11.17 -4.85
CA GLU A 285 -35.86 -11.20 -6.21
C GLU A 285 -35.17 -12.25 -7.11
N GLY A 286 -34.72 -13.35 -6.49
CA GLY A 286 -34.04 -14.43 -7.19
C GLY A 286 -35.03 -15.46 -7.74
N ASP A 287 -34.57 -16.26 -8.68
CA ASP A 287 -35.36 -17.32 -9.30
C ASP A 287 -35.53 -18.53 -8.36
N ARG A 288 -36.59 -19.31 -8.60
CA ARG A 288 -36.75 -20.59 -7.91
C ARG A 288 -35.62 -21.54 -8.34
N PRO A 289 -34.97 -22.23 -7.38
CA PRO A 289 -33.99 -23.25 -7.75
C PRO A 289 -34.58 -24.30 -8.69
N SER A 290 -33.84 -24.64 -9.73
CA SER A 290 -34.18 -25.66 -10.71
C SER A 290 -33.44 -26.98 -10.47
N ARG A 291 -32.41 -26.98 -9.64
CA ARG A 291 -31.58 -28.13 -9.28
C ARG A 291 -30.90 -27.92 -7.94
N ILE A 292 -30.46 -29.01 -7.31
CA ILE A 292 -29.79 -28.99 -6.03
C ILE A 292 -28.45 -29.73 -6.16
N PHE A 293 -27.39 -29.12 -5.63
CA PHE A 293 -26.10 -29.77 -5.46
C PHE A 293 -25.83 -29.95 -3.96
N LEU A 294 -25.40 -31.14 -3.58
CA LEU A 294 -25.07 -31.48 -2.19
C LEU A 294 -23.56 -31.57 -2.02
N CYS A 295 -23.04 -31.00 -0.96
CA CYS A 295 -21.65 -31.09 -0.54
C CYS A 295 -21.51 -31.04 0.96
N GLY A 296 -20.26 -31.12 1.46
CA GLY A 296 -19.95 -31.18 2.87
C GLY A 296 -20.08 -32.58 3.49
N GLY A 297 -19.48 -32.75 4.67
CA GLY A 297 -19.37 -34.08 5.33
C GLY A 297 -20.70 -34.72 5.67
N GLY A 298 -21.72 -33.93 5.98
CA GLY A 298 -23.08 -34.46 6.25
C GLY A 298 -23.82 -34.94 5.00
N ALA A 299 -23.44 -34.49 3.82
CA ALA A 299 -24.09 -34.88 2.57
C ALA A 299 -23.81 -36.32 2.16
N GLY A 300 -22.65 -36.87 2.56
CA GLY A 300 -22.22 -38.23 2.21
C GLY A 300 -23.01 -39.36 2.87
N MET A 301 -24.00 -39.05 3.70
CA MET A 301 -24.84 -40.06 4.36
C MET A 301 -25.71 -40.80 3.32
N PRO A 302 -25.85 -42.14 3.41
CA PRO A 302 -26.69 -42.92 2.52
C PRO A 302 -28.13 -42.38 2.42
N ASN A 303 -28.68 -42.42 1.23
CA ASN A 303 -30.03 -41.94 0.84
C ASN A 303 -30.23 -40.41 0.96
N MET A 304 -29.18 -39.63 1.20
CA MET A 304 -29.30 -38.16 1.32
C MET A 304 -29.80 -37.54 0.01
N ARG A 305 -29.25 -37.94 -1.12
CA ARG A 305 -29.63 -37.46 -2.45
C ARG A 305 -31.09 -37.78 -2.76
N GLU A 306 -31.51 -39.01 -2.49
CA GLU A 306 -32.87 -39.51 -2.70
C GLU A 306 -33.86 -38.78 -1.79
N PHE A 307 -33.50 -38.51 -0.54
CA PHE A 307 -34.33 -37.72 0.39
C PHE A 307 -34.53 -36.29 -0.11
N PHE A 308 -33.48 -35.62 -0.58
CA PHE A 308 -33.62 -34.26 -1.13
C PHE A 308 -34.45 -34.28 -2.41
N HIS A 309 -34.27 -35.27 -3.27
CA HIS A 309 -35.11 -35.46 -4.47
C HIS A 309 -36.57 -35.67 -4.09
N GLU A 310 -36.88 -36.54 -3.10
CA GLU A 310 -38.23 -36.76 -2.56
C GLU A 310 -38.86 -35.46 -2.05
N LYS A 311 -38.10 -34.61 -1.38
CA LYS A 311 -38.61 -33.42 -0.71
C LYS A 311 -38.78 -32.21 -1.61
N PHE A 312 -37.93 -32.06 -2.59
CA PHE A 312 -37.92 -30.86 -3.43
C PHE A 312 -38.50 -31.12 -4.84
N GLU A 313 -38.60 -32.37 -5.24
CA GLU A 313 -39.01 -32.80 -6.60
C GLU A 313 -38.10 -32.17 -7.70
N LEU A 314 -36.84 -31.94 -7.38
CA LEU A 314 -35.84 -31.36 -8.25
C LEU A 314 -34.71 -32.37 -8.51
N PRO A 315 -33.97 -32.23 -9.62
CA PRO A 315 -32.72 -32.96 -9.81
C PRO A 315 -31.73 -32.65 -8.67
N VAL A 316 -31.19 -33.70 -8.06
CA VAL A 316 -30.24 -33.60 -6.95
C VAL A 316 -28.96 -34.37 -7.30
N GLU A 317 -27.82 -33.72 -7.21
CA GLU A 317 -26.52 -34.28 -7.53
C GLU A 317 -25.51 -33.94 -6.42
N PHE A 318 -24.47 -34.75 -6.30
CA PHE A 318 -23.34 -34.34 -5.48
C PHE A 318 -22.48 -33.34 -6.24
N PHE A 319 -22.09 -32.26 -5.58
CA PHE A 319 -21.19 -31.29 -6.16
C PHE A 319 -19.82 -31.91 -6.43
N ASN A 320 -19.37 -31.86 -7.66
CA ASN A 320 -18.02 -32.29 -8.04
C ASN A 320 -17.13 -31.10 -8.37
N PRO A 321 -16.29 -30.64 -7.43
CA PRO A 321 -15.39 -29.51 -7.64
C PRO A 321 -14.17 -29.85 -8.53
N LEU A 322 -14.01 -31.12 -8.92
CA LEU A 322 -12.90 -31.60 -9.74
C LEU A 322 -13.27 -31.78 -11.22
N GLN A 323 -14.46 -31.35 -11.66
CA GLN A 323 -14.91 -31.56 -13.04
C GLN A 323 -13.96 -30.93 -14.07
N ASN A 324 -13.45 -29.72 -13.78
CA ASN A 324 -12.48 -28.99 -14.61
C ASN A 324 -11.09 -28.91 -13.97
N VAL A 325 -10.83 -29.68 -12.89
CA VAL A 325 -9.56 -29.76 -12.20
C VAL A 325 -8.94 -31.11 -12.47
N SER A 326 -7.70 -31.12 -12.92
CA SER A 326 -6.97 -32.36 -13.15
C SER A 326 -6.56 -32.99 -11.81
N VAL A 327 -6.56 -34.30 -11.74
CA VAL A 327 -6.13 -35.08 -10.57
C VAL A 327 -4.87 -35.84 -10.93
N SER A 328 -3.83 -35.76 -10.09
CA SER A 328 -2.59 -36.48 -10.29
C SER A 328 -2.80 -37.98 -10.00
N GLU A 329 -2.09 -38.84 -10.71
CA GLU A 329 -2.12 -40.30 -10.46
C GLU A 329 -1.67 -40.69 -9.04
N SER A 330 -0.86 -39.82 -8.39
CA SER A 330 -0.41 -40.02 -7.01
C SER A 330 -1.41 -39.58 -5.96
N THR A 331 -2.53 -38.94 -6.37
CA THR A 331 -3.55 -38.45 -5.46
C THR A 331 -4.37 -39.62 -4.89
N PRO A 332 -4.74 -39.59 -3.60
CA PRO A 332 -5.70 -40.54 -3.06
C PRO A 332 -7.01 -40.56 -3.84
N ASP A 333 -7.71 -41.70 -3.82
CA ASP A 333 -9.02 -41.83 -4.50
C ASP A 333 -9.97 -40.72 -4.09
N THR A 334 -10.40 -39.91 -5.07
CA THR A 334 -11.31 -38.79 -4.88
C THR A 334 -12.78 -39.17 -5.08
N THR A 335 -13.08 -40.37 -5.54
CA THR A 335 -14.45 -40.78 -5.95
C THR A 335 -15.48 -40.59 -4.83
N ARG A 336 -15.12 -40.93 -3.60
CA ARG A 336 -15.99 -40.82 -2.42
C ARG A 336 -15.88 -39.49 -1.68
N SER A 337 -14.88 -38.69 -1.94
CA SER A 337 -14.54 -37.47 -1.17
C SER A 337 -14.57 -36.20 -2.01
N ALA A 338 -14.86 -36.28 -3.30
CA ALA A 338 -14.89 -35.10 -4.19
C ALA A 338 -15.77 -33.97 -3.63
N HIS A 339 -16.96 -34.30 -3.12
CA HIS A 339 -17.91 -33.34 -2.55
C HIS A 339 -17.41 -32.61 -1.27
N LEU A 340 -16.27 -33.03 -0.70
CA LEU A 340 -15.61 -32.39 0.44
C LEU A 340 -14.53 -31.39 0.00
N LEU A 341 -14.12 -31.39 -1.26
CA LEU A 341 -12.98 -30.63 -1.77
C LEU A 341 -13.38 -29.24 -2.29
N GLY A 342 -14.66 -28.88 -2.24
CA GLY A 342 -15.18 -27.67 -2.84
C GLY A 342 -14.47 -26.39 -2.40
N GLU A 343 -14.35 -26.18 -1.10
CA GLU A 343 -13.68 -25.02 -0.53
C GLU A 343 -12.19 -24.98 -0.85
N LEU A 344 -11.52 -26.15 -0.77
CA LEU A 344 -10.09 -26.28 -1.03
C LEU A 344 -9.75 -25.96 -2.49
N VAL A 345 -10.57 -26.44 -3.43
CA VAL A 345 -10.46 -26.12 -4.85
C VAL A 345 -10.71 -24.62 -5.08
N GLY A 346 -11.77 -24.07 -4.51
CA GLY A 346 -12.09 -22.64 -4.64
C GLY A 346 -10.97 -21.72 -4.14
N LEU A 347 -10.32 -22.07 -3.03
CA LEU A 347 -9.16 -21.37 -2.50
C LEU A 347 -7.94 -21.44 -3.44
N ALA A 348 -7.72 -22.61 -4.07
CA ALA A 348 -6.62 -22.79 -5.02
C ALA A 348 -6.85 -21.97 -6.30
N LEU A 349 -8.08 -21.88 -6.78
CA LEU A 349 -8.47 -21.10 -7.96
C LEU A 349 -8.16 -19.61 -7.84
N ARG A 350 -8.10 -19.06 -6.62
CA ARG A 350 -7.72 -17.66 -6.35
C ARG A 350 -6.34 -17.28 -6.91
N ASN A 351 -5.47 -18.24 -7.14
CA ASN A 351 -4.12 -18.04 -7.66
C ASN A 351 -4.00 -18.37 -9.17
N VAL A 352 -5.04 -18.92 -9.78
CA VAL A 352 -4.98 -19.46 -11.14
C VAL A 352 -5.85 -18.67 -12.10
N THR A 353 -7.02 -18.25 -11.65
CA THR A 353 -8.02 -17.60 -12.50
C THR A 353 -8.61 -16.37 -11.83
N ILE A 354 -9.31 -15.56 -12.62
CA ILE A 354 -10.09 -14.45 -12.10
C ILE A 354 -11.38 -15.02 -11.49
N CYS A 355 -11.35 -15.21 -10.17
CA CYS A 355 -12.53 -15.68 -9.45
C CYS A 355 -13.61 -14.60 -9.38
N PRO A 356 -14.90 -14.95 -9.45
CA PRO A 356 -15.99 -14.01 -9.26
C PRO A 356 -16.04 -13.45 -7.83
N MET A 357 -15.59 -14.22 -6.84
CA MET A 357 -15.49 -13.79 -5.44
C MET A 357 -14.00 -13.63 -5.04
N LYS A 358 -13.65 -12.41 -4.57
CA LYS A 358 -12.26 -12.05 -4.24
C LYS A 358 -12.09 -11.53 -2.81
N LEU A 359 -13.04 -11.81 -1.93
CA LEU A 359 -12.99 -11.42 -0.54
C LEU A 359 -11.69 -11.89 0.12
N ASN A 360 -11.15 -11.05 1.01
CA ASN A 360 -9.90 -11.35 1.69
C ASN A 360 -9.84 -10.73 3.08
N LEU A 361 -10.11 -11.53 4.10
CA LEU A 361 -10.19 -11.12 5.50
C LEU A 361 -8.82 -11.23 6.20
N LEU A 362 -7.76 -10.75 5.59
CA LEU A 362 -6.42 -10.84 6.16
C LEU A 362 -6.26 -9.99 7.42
N PRO A 363 -5.64 -10.52 8.49
CA PRO A 363 -5.22 -9.73 9.63
C PRO A 363 -4.30 -8.57 9.22
N VAL A 364 -4.40 -7.45 9.94
CA VAL A 364 -3.64 -6.22 9.59
C VAL A 364 -2.13 -6.44 9.59
N ASN A 365 -1.62 -7.27 10.51
CA ASN A 365 -0.22 -7.66 10.60
C ASN A 365 0.25 -8.44 9.35
N VAL A 366 -0.59 -9.33 8.83
CA VAL A 366 -0.31 -10.10 7.61
C VAL A 366 -0.30 -9.18 6.39
N VAL A 367 -1.28 -8.28 6.24
CA VAL A 367 -1.34 -7.28 5.16
C VAL A 367 -0.05 -6.44 5.15
N ARG A 368 0.33 -5.88 6.30
CA ARG A 368 1.57 -5.09 6.43
C ARG A 368 2.81 -5.89 6.02
N ARG A 369 2.90 -7.16 6.44
CA ARG A 369 4.01 -8.04 6.06
C ARG A 369 4.04 -8.29 4.56
N GLN A 370 2.90 -8.58 3.93
CA GLN A 370 2.80 -8.79 2.49
C GLN A 370 3.17 -7.53 1.70
N ASP A 371 2.78 -6.36 2.17
CA ASP A 371 3.12 -5.08 1.53
C ASP A 371 4.63 -4.78 1.64
N LEU A 372 5.24 -5.10 2.77
CA LEU A 372 6.70 -5.03 2.92
C LEU A 372 7.42 -6.04 2.00
N GLU A 373 6.90 -7.27 1.88
CA GLU A 373 7.44 -8.27 0.95
C GLU A 373 7.38 -7.81 -0.52
N LYS A 374 6.27 -7.20 -0.94
CA LYS A 374 6.12 -6.61 -2.28
C LYS A 374 7.12 -5.48 -2.54
N ARG A 375 7.46 -4.70 -1.50
CA ARG A 375 8.41 -3.58 -1.58
C ARG A 375 9.88 -4.02 -1.46
N ARG A 376 10.17 -5.22 -0.97
CA ARG A 376 11.53 -5.75 -0.82
C ARG A 376 12.41 -5.61 -2.06
N PRO A 377 11.97 -6.00 -3.28
CA PRO A 377 12.82 -5.87 -4.48
C PRO A 377 13.19 -4.42 -4.76
N PHE A 378 12.28 -3.47 -4.48
CA PHE A 378 12.57 -2.04 -4.63
C PHE A 378 13.58 -1.53 -3.60
N PHE A 379 13.51 -2.00 -2.35
CA PHE A 379 14.51 -1.66 -1.33
C PHE A 379 15.89 -2.24 -1.68
N ILE A 380 15.94 -3.47 -2.19
CA ILE A 380 17.19 -4.09 -2.65
C ILE A 380 17.77 -3.31 -3.84
N ALA A 381 16.91 -2.94 -4.82
CA ALA A 381 17.33 -2.12 -5.95
C ALA A 381 17.84 -0.73 -5.52
N ALA A 382 17.14 -0.07 -4.60
CA ALA A 382 17.55 1.21 -4.04
C ALA A 382 18.91 1.10 -3.31
N ALA A 383 19.10 0.07 -2.49
CA ALA A 383 20.38 -0.19 -1.82
C ALA A 383 21.51 -0.45 -2.83
N ALA A 384 21.25 -1.22 -3.88
CA ALA A 384 22.22 -1.45 -4.95
C ALA A 384 22.56 -0.16 -5.70
N CYS A 385 21.59 0.70 -5.99
CA CYS A 385 21.83 2.02 -6.61
C CYS A 385 22.68 2.92 -5.71
N ILE A 386 22.43 2.94 -4.40
CA ILE A 386 23.23 3.70 -3.44
C ILE A 386 24.69 3.18 -3.43
N LEU A 387 24.87 1.86 -3.38
CA LEU A 387 26.21 1.27 -3.43
C LEU A 387 26.94 1.60 -4.74
N LEU A 388 26.26 1.53 -5.88
CA LEU A 388 26.84 1.92 -7.17
C LEU A 388 27.19 3.41 -7.20
N ALA A 389 26.36 4.28 -6.63
CA ALA A 389 26.63 5.70 -6.52
C ALA A 389 27.87 5.97 -5.65
N LEU A 390 28.01 5.28 -4.50
CA LEU A 390 29.17 5.38 -3.64
C LEU A 390 30.45 4.85 -4.32
N LEU A 391 30.36 3.75 -5.04
CA LEU A 391 31.47 3.21 -5.83
C LEU A 391 31.87 4.17 -6.95
N GLY A 392 30.89 4.72 -7.68
CA GLY A 392 31.13 5.75 -8.71
C GLY A 392 31.77 7.00 -8.13
N TRP A 393 31.29 7.45 -6.96
CA TRP A 393 31.86 8.58 -6.22
C TRP A 393 33.31 8.29 -5.82
N SER A 394 33.57 7.12 -5.24
CA SER A 394 34.93 6.70 -4.87
C SER A 394 35.86 6.63 -6.08
N ALA A 395 35.38 6.01 -7.19
CA ALA A 395 36.14 5.92 -8.43
C ALA A 395 36.42 7.31 -9.06
N TYR A 396 35.47 8.24 -8.96
CA TYR A 396 35.66 9.61 -9.41
C TYR A 396 36.76 10.31 -8.59
N TYR A 397 36.72 10.23 -7.26
CA TYR A 397 37.71 10.86 -6.43
C TYR A 397 39.12 10.23 -6.55
N THR A 398 39.19 8.92 -6.71
CA THR A 398 40.48 8.24 -6.96
C THR A 398 41.08 8.68 -8.30
N ARG A 399 40.27 8.78 -9.36
CA ARG A 399 40.73 9.31 -10.66
C ARG A 399 41.10 10.79 -10.57
N ALA A 400 40.30 11.60 -9.91
CA ALA A 400 40.60 13.01 -9.70
C ALA A 400 41.92 13.22 -8.94
N ALA A 401 42.13 12.41 -7.92
CA ALA A 401 43.38 12.41 -7.15
C ALA A 401 44.61 11.99 -8.02
N GLN A 402 44.46 10.97 -8.86
CA GLN A 402 45.51 10.54 -9.78
C GLN A 402 45.85 11.62 -10.81
N VAL A 403 44.81 12.26 -11.41
CA VAL A 403 45.04 13.38 -12.34
C VAL A 403 45.71 14.56 -11.65
N ALA A 404 45.26 14.91 -10.43
CA ALA A 404 45.85 15.98 -9.66
C ALA A 404 47.32 15.67 -9.31
N GLN A 405 47.65 14.43 -8.94
CA GLN A 405 49.03 14.01 -8.68
C GLN A 405 49.92 14.05 -9.93
N GLN A 406 49.39 13.56 -11.06
CA GLN A 406 50.11 13.64 -12.35
C GLN A 406 50.36 15.08 -12.77
N THR A 407 49.32 15.94 -12.63
CA THR A 407 49.48 17.37 -12.93
C THR A 407 50.48 18.04 -12.01
N ALA A 408 50.45 17.72 -10.69
CA ALA A 408 51.42 18.24 -9.73
C ALA A 408 52.83 17.75 -10.01
N GLN A 409 53.01 16.48 -10.42
CA GLN A 409 54.31 15.95 -10.85
C GLN A 409 54.84 16.63 -12.12
N THR A 410 53.95 16.80 -13.09
CA THR A 410 54.30 17.49 -14.34
C THR A 410 54.67 18.97 -14.10
N MET A 411 53.93 19.63 -13.19
CA MET A 411 54.24 21.00 -12.76
C MET A 411 55.59 21.08 -12.00
N ARG A 412 55.88 20.12 -11.13
CA ARG A 412 57.18 20.05 -10.44
C ARG A 412 58.32 19.83 -11.42
N GLN A 413 58.16 18.88 -12.35
CA GLN A 413 59.19 18.66 -13.38
C GLN A 413 59.42 19.89 -14.27
N LYS A 414 58.34 20.63 -14.65
CA LYS A 414 58.46 21.88 -15.38
C LYS A 414 59.12 22.97 -14.54
N ASN A 415 58.79 23.05 -13.25
CA ASN A 415 59.39 24.00 -12.32
C ASN A 415 60.89 23.75 -12.14
N ASP A 416 61.29 22.48 -11.94
CA ASP A 416 62.70 22.09 -11.83
C ASP A 416 63.46 22.32 -13.10
N SER A 417 62.84 22.17 -14.28
CA SER A 417 63.46 22.47 -15.57
C SER A 417 63.61 23.98 -15.87
N MET A 418 62.86 24.83 -15.15
CA MET A 418 62.86 26.28 -15.33
C MET A 418 63.79 27.03 -14.36
N HIS A 419 64.31 26.37 -13.32
CA HIS A 419 65.27 27.02 -12.40
C HIS A 419 66.53 27.56 -13.09
N GLY A 420 66.91 26.98 -14.23
CA GLY A 420 67.99 27.52 -15.06
C GLY A 420 67.66 28.83 -15.77
N ALA A 421 66.34 29.04 -16.06
CA ALA A 421 65.87 30.26 -16.74
C ALA A 421 65.64 31.42 -15.74
N GLU A 422 65.37 31.06 -14.47
CA GLU A 422 65.06 32.02 -13.39
C GLU A 422 66.24 32.93 -13.07
N ALA A 423 67.45 32.39 -13.10
CA ALA A 423 68.69 33.17 -12.90
C ALA A 423 68.96 34.19 -14.00
N GLN A 424 68.49 33.90 -15.24
CA GLN A 424 68.57 34.86 -16.35
C GLN A 424 67.47 35.91 -16.28
N LEU A 425 66.28 35.53 -15.81
CA LEU A 425 65.13 36.44 -15.67
C LEU A 425 65.35 37.46 -14.54
N ASP A 426 66.01 37.07 -13.46
CA ASP A 426 66.34 38.00 -12.34
C ASP A 426 67.32 39.10 -12.79
N LYS A 427 68.21 38.79 -13.69
CA LYS A 427 69.10 39.78 -14.27
C LYS A 427 68.36 40.80 -15.16
N LEU A 428 67.39 40.33 -15.95
CA LEU A 428 66.52 41.19 -16.78
C LEU A 428 65.51 41.97 -15.93
N LYS A 429 64.93 41.39 -14.88
CA LYS A 429 63.99 42.09 -13.98
C LYS A 429 64.62 43.29 -13.28
N LYS A 430 65.86 43.20 -12.88
CA LYS A 430 66.59 44.37 -12.31
C LYS A 430 66.73 45.51 -13.31
N GLN A 431 66.79 45.22 -14.59
CA GLN A 431 66.84 46.26 -15.65
C GLN A 431 65.45 46.83 -15.95
N ILE A 432 64.38 46.00 -15.90
CA ILE A 432 63.00 46.46 -16.16
C ILE A 432 62.47 47.30 -15.00
N THR A 433 62.81 46.97 -13.74
CA THR A 433 62.33 47.74 -12.57
C THR A 433 62.83 49.18 -12.56
N ALA A 434 63.95 49.43 -13.20
CA ALA A 434 64.46 50.80 -13.33
C ALA A 434 63.68 51.62 -14.37
N LEU A 435 63.09 50.99 -15.38
CA LEU A 435 62.25 51.65 -16.39
C LEU A 435 60.76 51.79 -15.96
N ASP A 436 60.26 50.85 -15.15
CA ASP A 436 58.86 50.84 -14.74
C ASP A 436 58.50 51.96 -13.75
N ASN A 437 59.44 52.39 -12.95
CA ASN A 437 59.24 53.53 -12.04
C ASN A 437 59.00 54.86 -12.74
N ILE A 438 59.22 54.94 -14.03
CA ILE A 438 58.97 56.13 -14.85
C ILE A 438 57.63 56.07 -15.63
N ALA A 439 57.16 54.83 -15.96
CA ALA A 439 55.97 54.62 -16.79
C ALA A 439 54.66 54.45 -16.04
N THR A 440 54.70 53.93 -14.79
CA THR A 440 53.48 53.56 -14.02
C THR A 440 52.51 54.71 -13.71
N PRO A 441 52.96 55.95 -13.42
CA PRO A 441 52.01 57.03 -13.12
C PRO A 441 51.17 57.46 -14.31
N LEU A 442 51.67 57.26 -15.55
CA LEU A 442 50.99 57.69 -16.77
C LEU A 442 49.89 56.70 -17.22
N ILE A 443 50.06 55.40 -16.95
CA ILE A 443 49.09 54.37 -17.39
C ILE A 443 47.86 54.33 -16.45
N THR A 444 48.05 54.63 -15.17
CA THR A 444 46.93 54.60 -14.19
C THR A 444 45.93 55.72 -14.45
N ALA A 445 46.40 56.86 -14.91
CA ALA A 445 45.51 57.98 -15.23
C ALA A 445 44.58 57.79 -16.46
N VAL A 446 44.94 56.85 -17.36
CA VAL A 446 44.16 56.54 -18.55
C VAL A 446 43.13 55.46 -18.33
N SER A 447 43.39 54.47 -17.48
CA SER A 447 42.48 53.32 -17.25
C SER A 447 41.23 53.67 -16.41
N ASP A 448 41.30 54.63 -15.50
CA ASP A 448 40.15 55.04 -14.68
C ASP A 448 39.13 55.94 -15.40
N ARG A 449 39.51 56.45 -16.58
CA ARG A 449 38.63 57.38 -17.33
C ARG A 449 37.35 56.71 -17.87
N ASN A 450 37.36 55.40 -18.12
CA ASN A 450 36.23 54.66 -18.70
C ASN A 450 35.37 53.93 -17.68
N PHE A 451 35.74 53.95 -16.41
CA PHE A 451 35.04 53.21 -15.37
C PHE A 451 33.60 53.73 -15.14
N TRP A 452 33.41 55.02 -14.99
CA TRP A 452 32.09 55.57 -14.77
C TRP A 452 31.12 55.41 -15.96
N PRO A 453 31.54 55.66 -17.23
CA PRO A 453 30.69 55.38 -18.37
C PRO A 453 30.20 53.90 -18.43
N GLN A 454 31.05 52.95 -18.13
CA GLN A 454 30.69 51.53 -18.13
C GLN A 454 29.66 51.16 -17.04
N ILE A 455 29.77 51.75 -15.84
CA ILE A 455 28.79 51.56 -14.80
C ILE A 455 27.43 52.18 -15.18
N LEU A 456 27.44 53.35 -15.78
CA LEU A 456 26.22 54.01 -16.23
C LEU A 456 25.52 53.23 -17.33
N GLU A 457 26.28 52.71 -18.27
CA GLU A 457 25.80 51.84 -19.35
C GLU A 457 25.21 50.52 -18.76
N ASP A 458 25.90 49.87 -17.84
CA ASP A 458 25.44 48.62 -17.19
C ASP A 458 24.16 48.84 -16.35
N LEU A 459 24.06 49.95 -15.62
CA LEU A 459 22.87 50.33 -14.89
C LEU A 459 21.66 50.55 -15.81
N ASN A 460 21.87 51.20 -16.94
CA ASN A 460 20.81 51.52 -17.90
C ASN A 460 20.38 50.28 -18.70
N THR A 461 21.34 49.46 -19.15
CA THR A 461 21.06 48.25 -19.95
C THR A 461 20.33 47.18 -19.19
N ARG A 462 20.43 47.19 -17.85
CA ARG A 462 19.78 46.21 -16.97
C ARG A 462 18.42 46.65 -16.41
N LEU A 463 17.96 47.84 -16.75
CA LEU A 463 16.60 48.27 -16.46
C LEU A 463 15.59 47.33 -17.16
N PRO A 464 14.50 46.95 -16.49
CA PRO A 464 13.35 46.33 -17.17
C PRO A 464 12.84 47.20 -18.32
N GLU A 465 12.37 46.60 -19.42
CA GLU A 465 12.06 47.29 -20.67
C GLU A 465 10.96 48.35 -20.59
N ALA A 466 10.15 48.39 -19.51
CA ALA A 466 9.08 49.35 -19.36
C ALA A 466 8.87 49.72 -17.87
N ASP A 467 8.29 50.89 -17.66
CA ASP A 467 7.71 51.34 -16.40
C ASP A 467 8.67 51.64 -15.22
N ILE A 468 9.97 51.70 -15.45
CA ILE A 468 10.97 52.03 -14.43
C ILE A 468 12.13 52.80 -15.03
N TRP A 469 12.60 53.83 -14.36
CA TRP A 469 13.79 54.58 -14.78
C TRP A 469 14.55 55.16 -13.55
N ILE A 470 15.80 55.49 -13.81
CA ILE A 470 16.67 56.12 -12.82
C ILE A 470 16.58 57.64 -12.96
N THR A 471 16.38 58.32 -11.82
CA THR A 471 16.31 59.76 -11.77
C THR A 471 17.58 60.43 -11.22
N GLU A 472 18.27 59.73 -10.33
CA GLU A 472 19.45 60.25 -9.66
C GLU A 472 20.45 59.15 -9.32
N LEU A 473 21.72 59.45 -9.50
CA LEU A 473 22.84 58.58 -9.12
C LEU A 473 23.79 59.40 -8.25
N ALA A 474 24.06 58.91 -7.06
CA ALA A 474 24.98 59.54 -6.12
C ALA A 474 26.02 58.55 -5.59
N ALA A 475 27.31 58.92 -5.67
CA ALA A 475 28.38 58.10 -5.12
C ALA A 475 28.29 58.05 -3.58
N THR A 476 28.61 56.89 -2.99
CA THR A 476 28.64 56.66 -1.54
C THR A 476 29.98 56.18 -1.06
N SER A 477 30.31 56.54 0.16
CA SER A 477 31.51 56.04 0.89
C SER A 477 31.10 55.62 2.30
N GLY A 478 31.31 54.35 2.64
CA GLY A 478 30.82 53.83 3.93
C GLY A 478 29.29 53.96 4.12
N GLY A 479 28.50 53.87 3.01
CA GLY A 479 27.04 54.00 3.03
C GLY A 479 26.50 55.43 3.19
N LYS A 480 27.36 56.46 3.24
CA LYS A 480 26.97 57.87 3.26
C LYS A 480 27.23 58.54 1.90
N LEU A 481 26.45 59.51 1.53
CA LEU A 481 26.63 60.27 0.29
C LEU A 481 27.99 60.91 0.23
N PHE A 482 28.71 60.70 -0.85
CA PHE A 482 30.02 61.27 -1.12
C PHE A 482 29.90 62.78 -1.34
N GLY A 483 30.56 63.56 -0.45
CA GLY A 483 30.52 65.05 -0.56
C GLY A 483 29.39 65.75 0.20
N ALA A 484 28.58 65.02 0.95
CA ALA A 484 27.60 65.68 1.85
C ALA A 484 28.32 66.37 3.02
N PRO A 485 27.94 67.61 3.37
CA PRO A 485 28.56 68.33 4.50
C PRO A 485 28.24 67.60 5.79
N GLU A 486 29.27 67.30 6.60
CA GLU A 486 29.10 66.78 7.96
C GLU A 486 28.36 67.79 8.83
N LYS A 487 27.12 67.52 9.22
CA LYS A 487 26.46 68.22 10.32
C LYS A 487 27.21 67.92 11.60
N ARG A 488 27.89 68.91 12.18
CA ARG A 488 28.43 68.86 13.53
C ARG A 488 27.29 68.58 14.51
N ALA A 489 27.32 67.45 15.13
CA ALA A 489 26.48 67.09 16.25
C ALA A 489 27.02 67.75 17.51
N GLY A 490 26.23 68.62 18.14
CA GLY A 490 26.42 69.00 19.54
C GLY A 490 25.53 68.16 20.43
N GLU A 491 26.14 67.77 21.56
CA GLU A 491 25.53 67.38 22.85
C GLU A 491 24.46 66.29 22.86
N THR A 492 24.51 65.25 23.69
CA THR A 492 24.99 65.04 25.06
C THR A 492 25.15 63.54 25.36
N ALA A 493 26.09 63.26 26.22
CA ALA A 493 26.50 61.95 26.78
C ALA A 493 25.42 61.31 27.72
N PRO A 494 25.58 60.13 28.38
CA PRO A 494 26.86 59.46 28.74
C PRO A 494 26.90 57.91 28.60
N ALA A 495 28.12 57.48 28.76
CA ALA A 495 28.71 56.14 28.87
C ALA A 495 28.13 55.22 30.00
N PRO A 496 28.59 53.94 30.27
CA PRO A 496 29.99 53.52 30.24
C PRO A 496 30.30 52.07 29.72
N THR A 497 31.46 51.88 29.20
CA THR A 497 32.62 50.98 29.44
C THR A 497 32.42 49.50 29.86
N PRO A 498 33.47 48.60 29.83
CA PRO A 498 34.72 48.56 29.04
C PRO A 498 35.17 47.10 28.63
N THR A 499 36.31 47.06 28.01
CA THR A 499 37.45 46.08 28.08
C THR A 499 37.67 45.23 26.82
N VAL A 500 38.88 44.95 26.31
CA VAL A 500 40.26 45.13 26.58
C VAL A 500 41.08 44.71 25.33
N ALA A 501 42.08 45.52 25.03
CA ALA A 501 43.45 45.25 24.60
C ALA A 501 43.79 44.49 23.30
N GLY A 502 44.73 45.07 22.55
CA GLY A 502 45.71 44.44 21.70
C GLY A 502 46.14 45.23 20.48
N SER A 503 47.08 46.21 20.72
CA SER A 503 47.85 46.96 19.69
C SER A 503 48.82 46.05 18.89
N PRO A 504 49.51 46.53 17.85
CA PRO A 504 49.96 47.91 17.61
C PRO A 504 49.82 48.47 16.17
N ALA A 505 49.97 49.74 16.13
CA ALA A 505 49.98 50.60 14.96
C ALA A 505 51.15 50.38 14.01
N LYS A 506 50.92 50.67 12.73
CA LYS A 506 51.92 51.27 11.83
C LYS A 506 51.27 52.17 10.80
N GLY A 507 51.74 53.38 10.79
CA GLY A 507 51.93 54.22 9.62
C GLY A 507 50.68 54.81 8.99
N GLY A 508 50.30 56.03 9.32
CA GLY A 508 49.37 56.83 8.58
C GLY A 508 49.87 57.15 7.18
N ALA A 509 49.14 56.75 6.17
CA ALA A 509 49.10 57.43 4.90
C ALA A 509 47.68 58.01 4.80
N ALA A 510 47.56 59.27 4.41
CA ALA A 510 46.29 59.98 4.21
C ALA A 510 45.36 59.09 3.35
N ALA A 511 44.26 58.62 3.98
CA ALA A 511 43.28 57.82 3.31
C ALA A 511 42.57 58.67 2.26
N GLY A 512 42.95 58.53 0.99
CA GLY A 512 42.16 59.07 -0.13
C GLY A 512 40.69 58.64 0.03
N LYS A 513 39.76 59.52 -0.14
CA LYS A 513 38.30 59.24 -0.08
C LYS A 513 37.99 58.17 -1.12
N VAL A 514 37.46 57.04 -0.68
CA VAL A 514 37.15 55.88 -1.51
C VAL A 514 35.65 55.82 -1.74
N ILE A 515 35.26 55.73 -3.00
CA ILE A 515 33.86 55.46 -3.39
C ILE A 515 33.70 53.96 -3.39
N ASP A 516 32.89 53.42 -2.47
CA ASP A 516 32.61 51.98 -2.30
C ASP A 516 31.21 51.57 -2.73
N GLY A 517 30.33 52.54 -3.06
CA GLY A 517 28.98 52.22 -3.49
C GLY A 517 28.32 53.38 -4.28
N ILE A 518 27.14 53.11 -4.79
CA ILE A 518 26.27 54.06 -5.49
C ILE A 518 24.86 53.98 -4.94
N LEU A 519 24.31 55.11 -4.60
CA LEU A 519 22.88 55.26 -4.29
C LEU A 519 22.16 55.57 -5.63
N VAL A 520 21.24 54.70 -5.99
CA VAL A 520 20.41 54.87 -7.18
C VAL A 520 19.02 55.23 -6.74
N ARG A 521 18.51 56.34 -7.21
CA ARG A 521 17.12 56.74 -7.03
C ARG A 521 16.40 56.69 -8.37
N GLY A 522 15.16 56.30 -8.35
CA GLY A 522 14.37 56.19 -9.56
C GLY A 522 12.88 56.23 -9.24
N LEU A 523 12.11 56.16 -10.30
CA LEU A 523 10.66 56.10 -10.26
C LEU A 523 10.20 54.88 -11.06
N TYR A 524 9.08 54.29 -10.66
CA TYR A 524 8.38 53.32 -11.48
C TYR A 524 6.89 53.68 -11.60
N LEU A 525 6.30 53.37 -12.73
CA LEU A 525 4.88 53.64 -13.00
C LEU A 525 4.01 52.53 -12.37
N TYR A 526 2.75 52.86 -12.17
CA TYR A 526 1.74 51.85 -11.79
C TYR A 526 1.64 50.77 -12.91
N ASN A 527 1.94 49.56 -12.61
CA ASN A 527 1.94 48.44 -13.53
C ASN A 527 1.46 47.16 -12.86
N ALA A 528 1.24 46.10 -13.64
CA ALA A 528 0.73 44.81 -13.13
C ALA A 528 1.65 44.14 -12.11
N LYS A 529 2.95 44.45 -12.11
CA LYS A 529 3.94 43.90 -11.18
C LYS A 529 4.14 44.74 -9.92
N GLN A 530 3.60 45.98 -9.90
CA GLN A 530 3.73 46.89 -8.78
C GLN A 530 5.19 47.02 -8.28
N GLN A 531 5.43 46.84 -7.01
CA GLN A 531 6.76 46.93 -6.39
C GLN A 531 7.76 45.86 -6.88
N GLU A 532 7.28 44.75 -7.44
CA GLU A 532 8.16 43.67 -7.93
C GLU A 532 9.04 44.10 -9.10
N ILE A 533 8.67 45.11 -9.84
CA ILE A 533 9.51 45.62 -10.94
C ILE A 533 10.88 46.12 -10.43
N VAL A 534 10.93 46.69 -9.23
CA VAL A 534 12.18 47.10 -8.59
C VAL A 534 13.02 45.88 -8.17
N VAL A 535 12.36 44.82 -7.74
CA VAL A 535 13.03 43.54 -7.40
C VAL A 535 13.55 42.87 -8.68
N ASP A 536 12.79 42.90 -9.77
CA ASP A 536 13.25 42.39 -11.07
C ASP A 536 14.48 43.18 -11.57
N TYR A 537 14.50 44.50 -11.38
CA TYR A 537 15.68 45.30 -11.66
C TYR A 537 16.89 44.86 -10.83
N LEU A 538 16.72 44.62 -9.53
CA LEU A 538 17.78 44.10 -8.69
C LEU A 538 18.25 42.71 -9.08
N ARG A 539 17.36 41.84 -9.54
CA ARG A 539 17.73 40.51 -10.09
C ARG A 539 18.59 40.63 -11.36
N ASN A 540 18.27 41.62 -12.20
CA ASN A 540 19.08 41.91 -13.36
C ASN A 540 20.45 42.49 -12.96
N LEU A 541 20.50 43.40 -11.98
CA LEU A 541 21.71 43.96 -11.43
C LEU A 541 22.57 42.97 -10.67
N ALA A 542 22.00 41.90 -10.10
CA ALA A 542 22.77 40.83 -9.49
C ALA A 542 23.71 40.11 -10.48
N LYS A 543 23.41 40.18 -11.79
CA LYS A 543 24.28 39.68 -12.88
C LYS A 543 25.36 40.70 -13.31
N SER A 544 25.41 41.86 -12.67
CA SER A 544 26.37 42.91 -13.01
C SER A 544 27.81 42.53 -12.61
N PRO A 545 28.80 42.85 -13.44
CA PRO A 545 30.20 42.71 -13.05
C PRO A 545 30.65 43.77 -12.04
N PHE A 546 29.89 44.83 -11.83
CA PHE A 546 30.29 46.00 -11.05
C PHE A 546 29.73 46.00 -9.62
N PHE A 547 28.57 45.34 -9.35
CA PHE A 547 27.89 45.41 -8.07
C PHE A 547 27.89 44.09 -7.29
N VAL A 548 27.92 44.20 -5.97
CA VAL A 548 27.75 43.06 -5.05
C VAL A 548 26.30 43.03 -4.61
N ILE A 549 25.52 42.09 -5.14
CA ILE A 549 24.11 41.87 -4.75
C ILE A 549 23.95 40.37 -4.48
N ASP A 550 23.39 40.03 -3.31
CA ASP A 550 23.09 38.63 -2.98
C ASP A 550 21.91 38.14 -3.80
N PRO A 551 22.08 37.12 -4.66
CA PRO A 551 20.99 36.62 -5.49
C PRO A 551 19.82 36.00 -4.70
N LYS A 552 20.07 35.58 -3.44
CA LYS A 552 19.05 34.97 -2.59
C LYS A 552 18.21 35.98 -1.84
N THR A 553 18.76 37.14 -1.57
CA THR A 553 18.10 38.22 -0.82
C THR A 553 18.36 39.58 -1.46
N PRO A 554 17.97 39.80 -2.73
CA PRO A 554 18.23 41.06 -3.43
C PRO A 554 17.55 42.26 -2.77
N GLU A 555 16.45 42.04 -2.08
CA GLU A 555 15.64 43.05 -1.39
C GLU A 555 16.41 43.81 -0.29
N ARG A 556 17.49 43.25 0.27
CA ARG A 556 18.33 43.94 1.25
C ARG A 556 19.07 45.15 0.69
N THR A 557 19.12 45.27 -0.62
CA THR A 557 19.74 46.38 -1.36
C THR A 557 18.75 47.55 -1.52
N ILE A 558 17.46 47.32 -1.26
CA ILE A 558 16.44 48.36 -1.30
C ILE A 558 16.50 49.13 -0.02
N LYS A 559 16.74 50.43 -0.14
CA LYS A 559 16.73 51.36 1.01
C LYS A 559 15.34 51.92 1.22
N SER A 560 14.60 52.18 0.17
CA SER A 560 13.20 52.64 0.18
C SER A 560 12.51 52.19 -1.09
N ASN A 561 11.26 51.74 -0.98
CA ASN A 561 10.41 51.39 -2.11
C ASN A 561 8.95 51.76 -1.72
N SER A 562 8.36 52.68 -2.45
CA SER A 562 7.01 53.19 -2.13
C SER A 562 5.96 52.16 -2.57
N VAL A 563 4.92 51.98 -1.76
CA VAL A 563 3.76 51.16 -2.10
C VAL A 563 2.85 51.97 -3.03
N PRO A 564 2.41 51.40 -4.17
CA PRO A 564 1.49 52.06 -5.08
C PRO A 564 0.18 52.44 -4.37
N ASN A 565 -0.30 53.67 -4.62
CA ASN A 565 -1.60 54.16 -4.18
C ASN A 565 -2.36 54.75 -5.38
N ASP A 566 -3.66 54.83 -5.29
CA ASP A 566 -4.54 55.28 -6.40
C ASP A 566 -4.43 56.77 -6.75
N MET A 567 -3.60 57.51 -6.06
CA MET A 567 -3.48 58.98 -6.18
C MET A 567 -2.27 59.44 -6.95
N GLU A 568 -1.27 58.59 -7.19
CA GLU A 568 -0.01 58.93 -7.80
C GLU A 568 0.27 58.05 -9.02
N TRP A 569 0.95 58.60 -10.05
CA TRP A 569 1.22 57.91 -11.28
C TRP A 569 2.62 57.28 -11.34
N ALA A 570 3.52 57.71 -10.44
CA ALA A 570 4.90 57.23 -10.38
C ALA A 570 5.38 57.19 -8.92
N PHE A 571 6.04 56.08 -8.57
CA PHE A 571 6.42 55.75 -7.18
C PHE A 571 7.95 55.73 -7.06
N PRO A 572 8.53 56.44 -6.07
CA PRO A 572 9.95 56.49 -5.87
C PRO A 572 10.51 55.23 -5.25
N TYR A 573 11.72 54.85 -5.71
CA TYR A 573 12.54 53.80 -5.10
C TYR A 573 13.98 54.25 -4.86
N GLU A 574 14.62 53.72 -3.86
CA GLU A 574 16.05 53.90 -3.58
C GLU A 574 16.75 52.57 -3.42
N LEU A 575 17.88 52.41 -4.12
CA LEU A 575 18.76 51.24 -4.05
C LEU A 575 20.15 51.66 -3.57
N GLN A 576 20.72 50.94 -2.63
CA GLN A 576 22.08 51.11 -2.17
C GLN A 576 22.97 50.02 -2.77
N LEU A 577 23.67 50.31 -3.85
CA LEU A 577 24.54 49.36 -4.55
C LEU A 577 25.97 49.45 -4.03
N THR A 578 26.56 48.33 -3.68
CA THR A 578 27.96 48.24 -3.26
C THR A 578 28.81 47.85 -4.47
N LEU A 579 29.90 48.58 -4.72
CA LEU A 579 30.82 48.28 -5.82
C LEU A 579 31.72 47.09 -5.49
N LYS A 580 31.91 46.16 -6.44
CA LYS A 580 32.86 45.07 -6.32
C LYS A 580 34.32 45.57 -6.24
N LYS A 581 34.58 46.68 -6.92
CA LYS A 581 35.89 47.32 -6.92
C LYS A 581 35.73 48.81 -6.48
N PRO A 582 36.11 49.11 -5.27
CA PRO A 582 36.06 50.53 -4.80
C PRO A 582 37.00 51.40 -5.64
N VAL A 583 36.56 52.65 -5.90
CA VAL A 583 37.33 53.62 -6.71
C VAL A 583 37.99 54.63 -5.78
N LYS A 584 39.29 54.79 -5.85
CA LYS A 584 40.01 55.85 -5.15
C LYS A 584 39.93 57.13 -5.97
N MET A 585 39.43 58.17 -5.36
CA MET A 585 39.53 59.48 -5.97
C MET A 585 40.95 60.04 -5.82
N PRO A 586 41.50 60.66 -6.85
CA PRO A 586 42.82 61.21 -6.85
C PRO A 586 42.98 62.35 -5.82
#